data_6b7cfa2bd684f9ec7e75a177ce9fdcb7
#
_entry.id   6b7cfa2bd684f9ec7e75a177ce9fdcb7
#
_cell.length_a   1.000
_cell.length_b   1.000
_cell.length_c   1.000
_cell.angle_alpha   90.00
_cell.angle_beta   90.00
_cell.angle_gamma   90.00
#
_symmetry.space_group_name_H-M   'P 1'
#
loop_
_entity.id
_entity.type
_entity.pdbx_description
1 polymer ?
#
loop_
_entity_poly.entity_id
_entity_poly.type
_entity_poly.pdbx_seq_one_letter_code
_entity_poly.pdbx_strand_id
1 'polypeptide(L)'
;MSIQERVHHVLRDLQGTIDAPGPLGELGLAVEDLAVTPAGKRRLVRIWLDRDLAALDAGDESSVIDPLSLDEVADATRVISVALDASDALGEAPYVLEVGSAGVDRPLAQPRHFRRNVGRLVEIQPAPGSDLAALTGRLVAAGPIQATVVVAATKHEPETTVRIPYADIARAQVQVEFAHVITEEKS
;
A
#
# COMPACT_ATOMS: atom_id res chain seq x y z
N MET A 1 -8.36 14.10 -23.06
CA MET A 1 -7.55 13.46 -21.97
C MET A 1 -7.45 14.47 -20.84
N SER A 2 -7.88 14.10 -19.64
CA SER A 2 -7.80 14.95 -18.44
C SER A 2 -6.34 15.15 -18.00
N ILE A 3 -6.08 16.13 -17.12
CA ILE A 3 -4.75 16.34 -16.56
C ILE A 3 -4.31 15.11 -15.76
N GLN A 4 -5.20 14.54 -14.97
CA GLN A 4 -4.92 13.32 -14.20
C GLN A 4 -4.54 12.13 -15.08
N GLU A 5 -5.21 11.93 -16.22
CA GLU A 5 -4.85 10.88 -17.18
C GLU A 5 -3.47 11.12 -17.82
N ARG A 6 -3.12 12.37 -18.13
CA ARG A 6 -1.79 12.71 -18.66
C ARG A 6 -0.68 12.45 -17.63
N VAL A 7 -0.89 12.87 -16.39
CA VAL A 7 0.05 12.59 -15.29
C VAL A 7 0.16 11.09 -15.06
N HIS A 8 -0.96 10.36 -15.08
CA HIS A 8 -0.95 8.90 -14.94
C HIS A 8 -0.15 8.21 -16.07
N HIS A 9 -0.19 8.75 -17.29
CA HIS A 9 0.62 8.24 -18.39
C HIS A 9 2.12 8.41 -18.14
N VAL A 10 2.55 9.61 -17.71
CA VAL A 10 3.96 9.87 -17.32
C VAL A 10 4.42 8.91 -16.23
N LEU A 11 3.59 8.70 -15.19
CA LEU A 11 3.94 7.80 -14.09
C LEU A 11 4.04 6.34 -14.53
N ARG A 12 3.21 5.91 -15.47
CA ARG A 12 3.27 4.56 -16.05
C ARG A 12 4.57 4.35 -16.83
N ASP A 13 4.99 5.35 -17.60
CA ASP A 13 6.26 5.29 -18.32
C ASP A 13 7.45 5.23 -17.37
N LEU A 14 7.38 5.96 -16.23
CA LEU A 14 8.38 5.89 -15.17
C LEU A 14 8.42 4.54 -14.45
N GLN A 15 7.30 3.86 -14.33
CA GLN A 15 7.26 2.52 -13.75
C GLN A 15 7.80 1.46 -14.73
N GLY A 16 7.46 1.59 -16.00
CA GLY A 16 7.83 0.62 -17.04
C GLY A 16 7.05 -0.69 -16.92
N THR A 17 7.67 -1.77 -17.33
CA THR A 17 7.15 -3.14 -17.24
C THR A 17 8.13 -4.05 -16.49
N ILE A 18 7.73 -5.28 -16.15
CA ILE A 18 8.60 -6.25 -15.47
C ILE A 18 9.86 -6.58 -16.31
N ASP A 19 9.72 -6.64 -17.62
CA ASP A 19 10.84 -6.96 -18.53
C ASP A 19 11.68 -5.72 -18.90
N ALA A 20 11.14 -4.52 -18.72
CA ALA A 20 11.78 -3.25 -18.99
C ALA A 20 11.34 -2.22 -17.93
N PRO A 21 11.87 -2.31 -16.71
CA PRO A 21 11.52 -1.38 -15.65
C PRO A 21 11.98 0.03 -16.01
N GLY A 22 11.10 1.00 -15.75
CA GLY A 22 11.45 2.40 -15.79
C GLY A 22 12.12 2.85 -14.48
N PRO A 23 12.48 4.13 -14.35
CA PRO A 23 13.21 4.62 -13.18
C PRO A 23 12.55 4.38 -11.82
N LEU A 24 11.22 4.34 -11.72
CA LEU A 24 10.52 3.95 -10.50
C LEU A 24 10.54 2.43 -10.29
N GLY A 25 10.40 1.65 -11.36
CA GLY A 25 10.51 0.20 -11.32
C GLY A 25 11.91 -0.26 -10.89
N GLU A 26 12.97 0.40 -11.36
CA GLU A 26 14.35 0.15 -10.93
C GLU A 26 14.58 0.42 -9.43
N LEU A 27 13.82 1.37 -8.85
CA LEU A 27 13.80 1.61 -7.40
C LEU A 27 12.95 0.58 -6.64
N GLY A 28 12.30 -0.37 -7.32
CA GLY A 28 11.38 -1.33 -6.71
C GLY A 28 10.09 -0.70 -6.18
N LEU A 29 9.65 0.40 -6.81
CA LEU A 29 8.49 1.18 -6.40
C LEU A 29 7.37 1.14 -7.43
N ALA A 30 6.14 1.12 -6.95
CA ALA A 30 4.93 1.19 -7.76
C ALA A 30 4.07 2.39 -7.35
N VAL A 31 3.41 3.00 -8.34
CA VAL A 31 2.39 4.02 -8.09
C VAL A 31 1.11 3.34 -7.62
N GLU A 32 0.72 3.61 -6.39
CA GLU A 32 -0.49 3.05 -5.79
C GLU A 32 -1.72 3.90 -6.07
N ASP A 33 -1.56 5.23 -6.05
CA ASP A 33 -2.65 6.16 -6.32
C ASP A 33 -2.14 7.53 -6.76
N LEU A 34 -3.00 8.29 -7.43
CA LEU A 34 -2.74 9.62 -7.94
C LEU A 34 -3.97 10.50 -7.77
N ALA A 35 -3.78 11.70 -7.21
CA ALA A 35 -4.79 12.74 -7.22
C ALA A 35 -4.21 14.06 -7.74
N VAL A 36 -4.92 14.70 -8.66
CA VAL A 36 -4.60 16.05 -9.14
C VAL A 36 -5.79 16.94 -8.83
N THR A 37 -5.60 17.90 -7.93
CA THR A 37 -6.65 18.80 -7.47
C THR A 37 -6.28 20.26 -7.68
N PRO A 38 -7.25 21.14 -7.98
CA PRO A 38 -7.02 22.60 -7.98
C PRO A 38 -6.64 23.09 -6.58
N ALA A 39 -5.64 23.96 -6.50
CA ALA A 39 -5.20 24.61 -5.27
C ALA A 39 -4.98 26.12 -5.52
N GLY A 40 -6.06 26.88 -5.64
CA GLY A 40 -6.06 28.28 -6.05
C GLY A 40 -5.54 28.44 -7.49
N LYS A 41 -4.44 29.18 -7.66
CA LYS A 41 -3.78 29.37 -8.98
C LYS A 41 -2.81 28.24 -9.34
N ARG A 42 -2.65 27.23 -8.48
CA ARG A 42 -1.73 26.10 -8.63
C ARG A 42 -2.53 24.81 -8.74
N ARG A 43 -1.84 23.73 -9.06
CA ARG A 43 -2.33 22.36 -8.93
C ARG A 43 -1.62 21.66 -7.78
N LEU A 44 -2.33 20.83 -7.06
CA LEU A 44 -1.74 19.92 -6.10
C LEU A 44 -1.75 18.53 -6.71
N VAL A 45 -0.56 17.98 -6.92
CA VAL A 45 -0.34 16.62 -7.42
C VAL A 45 0.10 15.78 -6.24
N ARG A 46 -0.75 14.82 -5.83
CA ARG A 46 -0.44 13.85 -4.78
C ARG A 46 -0.23 12.48 -5.40
N ILE A 47 0.88 11.86 -5.08
CA ILE A 47 1.24 10.54 -5.55
C ILE A 47 1.54 9.66 -4.36
N TRP A 48 0.84 8.54 -4.28
CA TRP A 48 1.10 7.52 -3.27
C TRP A 48 1.88 6.38 -3.91
N LEU A 49 3.01 6.08 -3.29
CA LEU A 49 3.90 5.00 -3.69
C LEU A 49 3.79 3.83 -2.73
N ASP A 50 4.11 2.65 -3.23
CA ASP A 50 4.29 1.44 -2.45
C ASP A 50 5.35 0.54 -3.10
N ARG A 51 5.74 -0.55 -2.43
CA ARG A 51 6.64 -1.55 -3.01
C ARG A 51 6.04 -2.17 -4.27
N ASP A 52 6.86 -2.33 -5.29
CA ASP A 52 6.47 -3.13 -6.44
C ASP A 52 6.49 -4.61 -6.08
N LEU A 53 5.36 -5.27 -6.23
CA LEU A 53 5.22 -6.70 -5.96
C LEU A 53 5.64 -7.58 -7.14
N ALA A 54 5.91 -6.99 -8.30
CA ALA A 54 6.30 -7.72 -9.50
C ALA A 54 7.66 -8.43 -9.35
N ALA A 55 8.51 -7.95 -8.45
CA ALA A 55 9.81 -8.55 -8.14
C ALA A 55 9.74 -9.74 -7.16
N LEU A 56 8.57 -10.03 -6.59
CA LEU A 56 8.40 -11.20 -5.72
C LEU A 56 8.28 -12.48 -6.54
N ASP A 57 8.76 -13.57 -5.96
CA ASP A 57 8.57 -14.90 -6.55
C ASP A 57 7.09 -15.21 -6.76
N ALA A 58 6.76 -15.79 -7.92
CA ALA A 58 5.40 -16.20 -8.20
C ALA A 58 4.96 -17.26 -7.17
N GLY A 59 3.95 -16.92 -6.37
CA GLY A 59 3.46 -17.77 -5.27
C GLY A 59 4.00 -17.42 -3.89
N ASP A 60 4.87 -16.44 -3.77
CA ASP A 60 5.22 -15.90 -2.44
C ASP A 60 4.04 -15.09 -1.86
N GLU A 61 3.34 -15.70 -0.95
CA GLU A 61 2.17 -15.13 -0.27
C GLU A 61 2.46 -14.69 1.17
N SER A 62 3.65 -15.00 1.71
CA SER A 62 3.92 -14.94 3.15
C SER A 62 5.14 -14.13 3.58
N SER A 63 6.06 -13.78 2.70
CA SER A 63 7.20 -12.94 3.08
C SER A 63 6.75 -11.55 3.53
N VAL A 64 7.40 -11.03 4.56
CA VAL A 64 7.16 -9.67 5.05
C VAL A 64 7.82 -8.68 4.09
N ILE A 65 7.12 -7.63 3.75
CA ILE A 65 7.59 -6.55 2.88
C ILE A 65 7.91 -5.34 3.73
N ASP A 66 9.15 -4.86 3.62
CA ASP A 66 9.58 -3.68 4.37
C ASP A 66 8.85 -2.41 3.87
N PRO A 67 8.45 -1.52 4.79
CA PRO A 67 7.86 -0.25 4.43
C PRO A 67 8.86 0.61 3.64
N LEU A 68 8.36 1.58 2.89
CA LEU A 68 9.19 2.57 2.21
C LEU A 68 9.94 3.43 3.21
N SER A 69 11.23 3.60 3.01
CA SER A 69 12.05 4.57 3.74
C SER A 69 11.84 5.99 3.23
N LEU A 70 12.19 6.99 4.04
CA LEU A 70 12.14 8.39 3.63
C LEU A 70 13.10 8.69 2.46
N ASP A 71 14.25 8.03 2.42
CA ASP A 71 15.24 8.21 1.34
C ASP A 71 14.71 7.68 0.01
N GLU A 72 14.05 6.52 0.00
CA GLU A 72 13.41 5.98 -1.20
C GLU A 72 12.28 6.89 -1.71
N VAL A 73 11.47 7.44 -0.81
CA VAL A 73 10.44 8.43 -1.17
C VAL A 73 11.06 9.71 -1.74
N ALA A 74 12.20 10.16 -1.20
CA ALA A 74 12.91 11.33 -1.70
C ALA A 74 13.52 11.08 -3.09
N ASP A 75 14.09 9.91 -3.33
CA ASP A 75 14.62 9.51 -4.64
C ASP A 75 13.51 9.43 -5.69
N ALA A 76 12.41 8.77 -5.36
CA ALA A 76 11.23 8.72 -6.23
C ALA A 76 10.66 10.12 -6.52
N THR A 77 10.63 11.01 -5.53
CA THR A 77 10.15 12.39 -5.70
C THR A 77 10.99 13.14 -6.73
N ARG A 78 12.33 12.98 -6.70
CA ARG A 78 13.22 13.59 -7.69
C ARG A 78 12.96 13.07 -9.10
N VAL A 79 12.85 11.76 -9.26
CA VAL A 79 12.54 11.11 -10.54
C VAL A 79 11.22 11.61 -11.11
N ILE A 80 10.17 11.63 -10.29
CA ILE A 80 8.83 12.08 -10.67
C ILE A 80 8.83 13.56 -11.04
N SER A 81 9.46 14.41 -10.24
CA SER A 81 9.53 15.87 -10.49
C SER A 81 10.18 16.15 -11.85
N VAL A 82 11.34 15.54 -12.13
CA VAL A 82 12.05 15.72 -13.41
C VAL A 82 11.17 15.30 -14.60
N ALA A 83 10.46 14.19 -14.50
CA ALA A 83 9.60 13.71 -15.58
C ALA A 83 8.36 14.58 -15.78
N LEU A 84 7.75 15.07 -14.69
CA LEU A 84 6.61 15.98 -14.79
C LEU A 84 7.01 17.33 -15.39
N ASP A 85 8.18 17.87 -15.00
CA ASP A 85 8.71 19.13 -15.51
C ASP A 85 9.12 19.03 -17.00
N ALA A 86 9.56 17.86 -17.45
CA ALA A 86 9.87 17.59 -18.85
C ALA A 86 8.65 17.31 -19.72
N SER A 87 7.47 17.17 -19.12
CA SER A 87 6.23 16.82 -19.81
C SER A 87 5.24 17.98 -19.84
N ASP A 88 4.35 17.99 -20.83
CA ASP A 88 3.19 18.91 -20.90
C ASP A 88 1.98 18.39 -20.08
N ALA A 89 2.16 17.37 -19.23
CA ALA A 89 1.06 16.71 -18.55
C ALA A 89 0.25 17.64 -17.65
N LEU A 90 0.91 18.60 -17.01
CA LEU A 90 0.31 19.57 -16.10
C LEU A 90 -0.06 20.88 -16.80
N GLY A 91 0.38 21.14 -18.06
CA GLY A 91 0.24 22.40 -18.76
C GLY A 91 0.98 23.54 -18.06
N GLU A 92 0.69 24.81 -18.41
CA GLU A 92 1.45 25.99 -17.96
C GLU A 92 1.21 26.39 -16.49
N ALA A 93 0.18 25.87 -15.81
CA ALA A 93 -0.08 26.25 -14.42
C ALA A 93 0.95 25.63 -13.47
N PRO A 94 1.50 26.41 -12.52
CA PRO A 94 2.42 25.89 -11.53
C PRO A 94 1.75 24.81 -10.66
N TYR A 95 2.55 23.88 -10.14
CA TYR A 95 2.05 22.81 -9.28
C TYR A 95 2.86 22.67 -8.00
N VAL A 96 2.27 21.97 -7.03
CA VAL A 96 2.93 21.46 -5.83
C VAL A 96 2.88 19.95 -5.92
N LEU A 97 4.01 19.28 -5.76
CA LEU A 97 4.13 17.85 -5.75
C LEU A 97 4.23 17.35 -4.31
N GLU A 98 3.35 16.43 -3.93
CA GLU A 98 3.39 15.67 -2.69
C GLU A 98 3.53 14.18 -3.03
N VAL A 99 4.64 13.57 -2.63
CA VAL A 99 4.89 12.14 -2.80
C VAL A 99 5.02 11.49 -1.42
N GLY A 100 4.38 10.36 -1.23
CA GLY A 100 4.45 9.64 0.03
C GLY A 100 4.02 8.19 -0.10
N SER A 101 4.19 7.41 0.97
CA SER A 101 3.64 6.06 1.03
C SER A 101 2.13 6.09 1.23
N ALA A 102 1.43 5.05 0.74
CA ALA A 102 0.05 4.80 1.12
C ALA A 102 0.01 4.48 2.63
N GLY A 103 -0.49 5.42 3.44
CA GLY A 103 -0.49 5.29 4.90
C GLY A 103 -1.30 4.08 5.40
N VAL A 104 -1.06 3.69 6.66
CA VAL A 104 -1.73 2.57 7.35
C VAL A 104 -3.25 2.78 7.53
N ASP A 105 -3.71 4.03 7.43
CA ASP A 105 -5.14 4.37 7.55
C ASP A 105 -5.96 3.99 6.31
N ARG A 106 -5.29 3.64 5.21
CA ARG A 106 -5.98 3.24 3.98
C ARG A 106 -6.58 1.84 4.14
N PRO A 107 -7.88 1.66 3.82
CA PRO A 107 -8.49 0.33 3.83
C PRO A 107 -7.80 -0.63 2.84
N LEU A 108 -7.66 -1.89 3.25
CA LEU A 108 -7.16 -2.96 2.39
C LEU A 108 -8.30 -3.43 1.48
N ALA A 109 -8.34 -2.94 0.24
CA ALA A 109 -9.44 -3.19 -0.70
C ALA A 109 -9.09 -4.16 -1.84
N GLN A 110 -7.81 -4.48 -2.04
CA GLN A 110 -7.33 -5.32 -3.14
C GLN A 110 -6.29 -6.33 -2.62
N PRO A 111 -6.12 -7.50 -3.27
CA PRO A 111 -5.15 -8.52 -2.85
C PRO A 111 -3.74 -7.95 -2.61
N ARG A 112 -3.27 -7.04 -3.47
CA ARG A 112 -1.96 -6.40 -3.30
C ARG A 112 -1.84 -5.58 -2.02
N HIS A 113 -2.94 -4.98 -1.52
CA HIS A 113 -2.92 -4.26 -0.25
C HIS A 113 -2.70 -5.21 0.92
N PHE A 114 -3.35 -6.38 0.90
CA PHE A 114 -3.10 -7.41 1.91
C PHE A 114 -1.67 -7.94 1.79
N ARG A 115 -1.19 -8.24 0.56
CA ARG A 115 0.15 -8.79 0.36
C ARG A 115 1.25 -7.88 0.93
N ARG A 116 1.14 -6.57 0.76
CA ARG A 116 2.08 -5.58 1.31
C ARG A 116 2.01 -5.43 2.83
N ASN A 117 0.94 -5.91 3.44
CA ASN A 117 0.72 -5.81 4.88
C ASN A 117 0.83 -7.15 5.62
N VAL A 118 1.42 -8.18 4.98
CA VAL A 118 1.78 -9.42 5.67
C VAL A 118 2.71 -9.11 6.85
N GLY A 119 2.46 -9.76 7.98
CA GLY A 119 3.14 -9.52 9.25
C GLY A 119 2.45 -8.48 10.14
N ARG A 120 1.46 -7.72 9.65
CA ARG A 120 0.76 -6.69 10.44
C ARG A 120 -0.52 -7.20 11.09
N LEU A 121 -0.92 -6.54 12.17
CA LEU A 121 -2.22 -6.73 12.79
C LEU A 121 -3.29 -6.08 11.92
N VAL A 122 -4.36 -6.80 11.60
CA VAL A 122 -5.47 -6.31 10.77
C VAL A 122 -6.80 -6.54 11.48
N GLU A 123 -7.69 -5.57 11.35
CA GLU A 123 -9.10 -5.71 11.70
C GLU A 123 -9.90 -5.99 10.43
N ILE A 124 -10.75 -7.01 10.45
CA ILE A 124 -11.57 -7.42 9.32
C ILE A 124 -13.04 -7.41 9.73
N GLN A 125 -13.84 -6.72 8.93
CA GLN A 125 -15.29 -6.70 9.02
C GLN A 125 -15.88 -7.52 7.88
N PRO A 126 -16.79 -8.46 8.17
CA PRO A 126 -17.36 -9.36 7.17
C PRO A 126 -18.28 -8.64 6.20
N ALA A 127 -18.39 -9.18 4.99
CA ALA A 127 -19.38 -8.78 4.02
C ALA A 127 -20.79 -9.20 4.46
N PRO A 128 -21.83 -8.45 4.08
CA PRO A 128 -23.20 -8.85 4.36
C PRO A 128 -23.53 -10.23 3.78
N GLY A 129 -24.02 -11.14 4.61
CA GLY A 129 -24.35 -12.51 4.21
C GLY A 129 -23.20 -13.52 4.25
N SER A 130 -21.99 -13.09 4.66
CA SER A 130 -20.89 -14.00 4.97
C SER A 130 -21.10 -14.62 6.36
N ASP A 131 -20.69 -15.89 6.51
CA ASP A 131 -20.64 -16.58 7.82
C ASP A 131 -19.42 -16.17 8.66
N LEU A 132 -18.56 -15.31 8.13
CA LEU A 132 -17.39 -14.79 8.84
C LEU A 132 -17.81 -13.88 9.98
N ALA A 133 -17.26 -14.07 11.18
CA ALA A 133 -17.36 -13.10 12.26
C ALA A 133 -16.31 -11.99 12.09
N ALA A 134 -16.61 -10.79 12.59
CA ALA A 134 -15.60 -9.73 12.68
C ALA A 134 -14.43 -10.21 13.55
N LEU A 135 -13.20 -9.97 13.08
CA LEU A 135 -12.01 -10.44 13.78
C LEU A 135 -10.86 -9.45 13.68
N THR A 136 -9.95 -9.55 14.66
CA THR A 136 -8.64 -8.88 14.63
C THR A 136 -7.57 -9.95 14.77
N GLY A 137 -6.57 -9.93 13.89
CA GLY A 137 -5.50 -10.93 13.91
C GLY A 137 -4.30 -10.53 13.06
N ARG A 138 -3.25 -11.33 13.15
CA ARG A 138 -2.01 -11.16 12.37
C ARG A 138 -2.22 -11.70 10.97
N LEU A 139 -2.06 -10.85 9.97
CA LEU A 139 -2.04 -11.26 8.57
C LEU A 139 -0.74 -12.02 8.29
N VAL A 140 -0.82 -13.31 8.01
CA VAL A 140 0.35 -14.18 7.83
C VAL A 140 0.59 -14.59 6.39
N ALA A 141 -0.46 -14.53 5.55
CA ALA A 141 -0.32 -14.74 4.11
C ALA A 141 -1.44 -14.01 3.35
N ALA A 142 -1.15 -13.62 2.13
CA ALA A 142 -2.10 -12.98 1.23
C ALA A 142 -1.85 -13.43 -0.22
N GLY A 143 -2.71 -14.34 -0.68
CA GLY A 143 -2.72 -14.86 -2.03
C GLY A 143 -3.61 -14.05 -2.98
N PRO A 144 -3.85 -14.54 -4.20
CA PRO A 144 -4.64 -13.83 -5.19
C PRO A 144 -6.14 -13.77 -4.87
N ILE A 145 -6.68 -14.73 -4.10
CA ILE A 145 -8.12 -14.86 -3.86
C ILE A 145 -8.51 -14.79 -2.37
N GLN A 146 -7.56 -14.97 -1.46
CA GLN A 146 -7.80 -15.03 -0.02
C GLN A 146 -6.63 -14.50 0.80
N ALA A 147 -6.93 -14.09 2.03
CA ALA A 147 -5.96 -13.79 3.07
C ALA A 147 -5.96 -14.89 4.14
N THR A 148 -4.84 -15.08 4.83
CA THR A 148 -4.73 -15.95 5.99
C THR A 148 -4.36 -15.12 7.21
N VAL A 149 -5.19 -15.20 8.25
CA VAL A 149 -5.04 -14.40 9.48
C VAL A 149 -4.95 -15.34 10.67
N VAL A 150 -4.01 -15.08 11.56
CA VAL A 150 -3.88 -15.75 12.85
C VAL A 150 -4.50 -14.87 13.92
N VAL A 151 -5.56 -15.37 14.54
CA VAL A 151 -6.22 -14.75 15.70
C VAL A 151 -5.53 -15.29 16.96
N ALA A 152 -4.99 -14.39 17.77
CA ALA A 152 -4.27 -14.77 18.96
C ALA A 152 -5.18 -15.48 19.98
N ALA A 153 -4.59 -16.40 20.75
CA ALA A 153 -5.29 -17.06 21.84
C ALA A 153 -5.79 -16.05 22.89
N THR A 154 -6.97 -16.31 23.43
CA THR A 154 -7.53 -15.59 24.57
C THR A 154 -7.60 -16.51 25.80
N LYS A 155 -8.13 -16.03 26.93
CA LYS A 155 -8.34 -16.87 28.11
C LYS A 155 -9.32 -18.02 27.88
N HIS A 156 -10.17 -17.91 26.84
CA HIS A 156 -11.28 -18.82 26.59
C HIS A 156 -11.18 -19.55 25.26
N GLU A 157 -10.33 -19.06 24.35
CA GLU A 157 -10.21 -19.60 22.98
C GLU A 157 -8.74 -19.80 22.63
N PRO A 158 -8.36 -20.93 21.98
CA PRO A 158 -7.03 -21.15 21.49
C PRO A 158 -6.71 -20.23 20.29
N GLU A 159 -5.44 -20.11 19.97
CA GLU A 159 -5.00 -19.48 18.72
C GLU A 159 -5.64 -20.20 17.54
N THR A 160 -6.14 -19.44 16.59
CA THR A 160 -6.85 -19.96 15.44
C THR A 160 -6.36 -19.31 14.15
N THR A 161 -6.11 -20.12 13.13
CA THR A 161 -5.78 -19.66 11.78
C THR A 161 -7.03 -19.67 10.91
N VAL A 162 -7.39 -18.51 10.36
CA VAL A 162 -8.57 -18.32 9.52
C VAL A 162 -8.13 -17.95 8.10
N ARG A 163 -8.63 -18.67 7.10
CA ARG A 163 -8.50 -18.32 5.68
C ARG A 163 -9.76 -17.62 5.23
N ILE A 164 -9.61 -16.43 4.67
CA ILE A 164 -10.71 -15.52 4.39
C ILE A 164 -10.67 -15.14 2.91
N PRO A 165 -11.62 -15.59 2.10
CA PRO A 165 -11.80 -15.10 0.73
C PRO A 165 -12.03 -13.59 0.73
N TYR A 166 -11.43 -12.86 -0.20
CA TYR A 166 -11.65 -11.40 -0.26
C TYR A 166 -13.10 -11.01 -0.50
N ALA A 167 -13.89 -11.89 -1.13
CA ALA A 167 -15.32 -11.68 -1.33
C ALA A 167 -16.11 -11.62 -0.01
N ASP A 168 -15.61 -12.23 1.06
CA ASP A 168 -16.25 -12.26 2.39
C ASP A 168 -15.85 -11.05 3.26
N ILE A 169 -15.03 -10.14 2.73
CA ILE A 169 -14.54 -8.96 3.45
C ILE A 169 -15.27 -7.72 2.95
N ALA A 170 -16.01 -7.05 3.84
CA ALA A 170 -16.58 -5.73 3.58
C ALA A 170 -15.54 -4.63 3.78
N ARG A 171 -14.72 -4.75 4.82
CA ARG A 171 -13.67 -3.80 5.16
C ARG A 171 -12.55 -4.49 5.89
N ALA A 172 -11.31 -4.13 5.55
CA ALA A 172 -10.13 -4.50 6.30
C ALA A 172 -9.21 -3.28 6.49
N GLN A 173 -8.57 -3.19 7.65
CA GLN A 173 -7.69 -2.08 7.99
C GLN A 173 -6.54 -2.56 8.87
N VAL A 174 -5.35 -2.00 8.64
CA VAL A 174 -4.20 -2.23 9.51
C VAL A 174 -4.43 -1.55 10.85
N GLN A 175 -4.14 -2.25 11.94
CA GLN A 175 -4.15 -1.70 13.28
C GLN A 175 -2.74 -1.26 13.68
N VAL A 176 -2.62 -0.05 14.25
CA VAL A 176 -1.35 0.44 14.77
C VAL A 176 -1.05 -0.28 16.09
N GLU A 177 0.04 -1.02 16.11
CA GLU A 177 0.54 -1.65 17.33
C GLU A 177 1.46 -0.67 18.04
N PHE A 178 1.04 -0.19 19.21
CA PHE A 178 1.94 0.55 20.09
C PHE A 178 2.81 -0.48 20.80
N ALA A 179 4.12 -0.47 20.55
CA ALA A 179 5.06 -1.26 21.33
C ALA A 179 4.94 -0.83 22.79
N HIS A 180 4.43 -1.70 23.65
CA HIS A 180 4.59 -1.53 25.08
C HIS A 180 6.08 -1.69 25.40
N VAL A 181 6.76 -0.57 25.62
CA VAL A 181 8.08 -0.58 26.23
C VAL A 181 7.87 -1.07 27.65
N ILE A 182 8.13 -2.37 27.86
CA ILE A 182 8.26 -2.91 29.21
C ILE A 182 9.54 -2.30 29.77
N THR A 183 9.40 -1.24 30.55
CA THR A 183 10.50 -0.76 31.39
C THR A 183 10.69 -1.81 32.49
N GLU A 184 11.69 -2.68 32.33
CA GLU A 184 12.18 -3.49 33.44
C GLU A 184 12.76 -2.52 34.49
N GLU A 185 11.98 -2.22 35.54
CA GLU A 185 12.52 -1.67 36.77
C GLU A 185 13.42 -2.74 37.41
N LYS A 186 14.71 -2.51 37.30
CA LYS A 186 15.72 -3.23 38.04
C LYS A 186 15.64 -2.77 39.52
N SER A 187 15.10 -3.63 40.37
CA SER A 187 15.32 -3.54 41.83
C SER A 187 16.69 -4.06 42.20
#